data_d7b9519eef7c652ee7845ce81d0dc2fb
#
_entry.id   d7b9519eef7c652ee7845ce81d0dc2fb
#
_cell.length_a   1.000
_cell.length_b   1.000
_cell.length_c   1.000
_cell.angle_alpha   90.00
_cell.angle_beta   90.00
_cell.angle_gamma   90.00
#
_symmetry.space_group_name_H-M   'P 1'
#
loop_
_entity.id
_entity.type
_entity.pdbx_description
1 polymer ?
#
loop_
_entity_poly.entity_id
_entity_poly.type
_entity_poly.pdbx_seq_one_letter_code
_entity_poly.pdbx_strand_id
1 'polypeptide(L)'
;MNRLTSWILILIILLAGCSSVPNNQDIGTSTSPIAQETSTLSPVPLDGKIVNLEEVIDFEMRGAFAFFWEQANTETGSPGYGLIRDRYPGSEGIASIASTGFGLTAYLVGIEKGYISYQEGYDRVNGTLDTLLAMDRVEGFYYHFIDMDTGKRAWNSEVSTIDTSILLMGILAVGEYFGDEIQNKANQIYDDVNWPWFIDEARDMFYMAYRPEKGFEGHWDFYAEQLMLYVLAAGSDTYPIDESPYYSFIRHSGKYGEGDPFIHSWFGSIFTYQYSHAWIDFRGYQDREGVDWFENSVDASLAQVSFALQNMEEYPTLASGAWGISACDGPDGYNGLYGAPPSGYDNLAHFFDDTIPPSAAIGSIIFVPAEAGQAMLQYYSLEELKGPYGFLQ
;
A
#
# COMPACT_ATOMS: atom_id res chain seq x y z
N MET A 1 26.82 10.33 -5.95
CA MET A 1 25.81 11.28 -5.43
C MET A 1 24.46 10.73 -5.85
N ASN A 2 23.72 10.34 -4.92
CA ASN A 2 22.81 9.23 -4.87
C ASN A 2 21.48 9.44 -5.60
N ARG A 3 21.13 8.48 -6.44
CA ARG A 3 19.82 8.42 -7.11
C ARG A 3 18.66 8.08 -6.15
N LEU A 4 18.94 7.53 -4.97
CA LEU A 4 17.93 7.17 -3.97
C LEU A 4 17.40 8.36 -3.15
N THR A 5 18.19 9.41 -2.92
CA THR A 5 17.71 10.65 -2.28
C THR A 5 16.59 11.34 -3.05
N SER A 6 16.44 11.02 -4.35
CA SER A 6 15.31 11.50 -5.14
C SER A 6 13.98 10.76 -4.86
N TRP A 7 14.03 9.53 -4.33
CA TRP A 7 12.84 8.68 -4.16
C TRP A 7 12.04 8.98 -2.89
N ILE A 8 12.72 9.26 -1.78
CA ILE A 8 12.07 9.74 -0.54
C ILE A 8 11.44 11.11 -0.77
N LEU A 9 12.07 11.96 -1.60
CA LEU A 9 11.50 13.23 -1.99
C LEU A 9 10.21 13.09 -2.82
N ILE A 10 10.06 12.00 -3.58
CA ILE A 10 8.87 11.73 -4.40
C ILE A 10 7.68 11.29 -3.54
N LEU A 11 7.89 10.47 -2.51
CA LEU A 11 6.85 10.14 -1.54
C LEU A 11 6.39 11.39 -0.76
N ILE A 12 7.32 12.29 -0.43
CA ILE A 12 7.06 13.58 0.23
C ILE A 12 6.39 14.57 -0.74
N ILE A 13 6.74 14.56 -2.03
CA ILE A 13 6.16 15.44 -3.06
C ILE A 13 4.74 15.03 -3.43
N LEU A 14 4.40 13.75 -3.39
CA LEU A 14 3.01 13.28 -3.59
C LEU A 14 2.07 13.77 -2.48
N LEU A 15 2.63 14.11 -1.30
CA LEU A 15 1.90 14.69 -0.17
C LEU A 15 2.04 16.24 -0.08
N ALA A 16 2.93 16.85 -0.86
CA ALA A 16 3.28 18.28 -0.74
C ALA A 16 3.07 19.11 -2.04
N GLY A 17 2.16 18.69 -2.91
CA GLY A 17 1.86 19.43 -4.15
C GLY A 17 1.44 20.88 -3.90
N CYS A 18 2.39 21.79 -3.93
CA CYS A 18 2.39 23.19 -4.38
C CYS A 18 3.45 24.02 -3.66
N SER A 19 4.63 24.15 -4.23
CA SER A 19 5.42 25.39 -4.13
C SER A 19 6.47 25.46 -5.24
N SER A 20 6.53 26.59 -5.88
CA SER A 20 7.29 26.98 -7.06
C SER A 20 8.79 26.78 -6.95
N VAL A 21 9.41 26.14 -7.94
CA VAL A 21 10.87 26.08 -8.15
C VAL A 21 11.27 27.08 -9.22
N PRO A 22 12.36 27.84 -9.05
CA PRO A 22 12.85 28.75 -10.07
C PRO A 22 13.64 28.04 -11.18
N ASN A 23 13.41 28.53 -12.37
CA ASN A 23 13.94 28.16 -13.67
C ASN A 23 15.48 28.22 -13.77
N ASN A 24 16.14 27.19 -14.33
CA ASN A 24 17.35 27.40 -15.13
C ASN A 24 17.61 26.26 -16.15
N GLN A 25 17.42 26.66 -17.39
CA GLN A 25 18.12 26.40 -18.68
C GLN A 25 18.41 24.98 -19.18
N ASP A 26 17.75 24.71 -20.32
CA ASP A 26 18.17 24.11 -21.58
C ASP A 26 18.92 22.77 -21.60
N ILE A 27 18.17 21.71 -21.89
CA ILE A 27 18.55 20.73 -22.91
C ILE A 27 17.26 20.30 -23.64
N GLY A 28 17.19 20.56 -24.97
CA GLY A 28 16.02 20.30 -25.79
C GLY A 28 15.81 18.81 -26.05
N THR A 29 14.61 18.33 -25.67
CA THR A 29 13.97 17.19 -26.28
C THR A 29 12.48 17.52 -26.40
N SER A 30 11.97 17.39 -27.63
CA SER A 30 10.59 17.65 -28.00
C SER A 30 9.68 16.61 -27.33
N THR A 31 8.98 17.02 -26.28
CA THR A 31 7.80 16.32 -25.77
C THR A 31 6.65 17.33 -25.80
N SER A 32 5.58 16.96 -26.48
CA SER A 32 4.33 17.71 -26.45
C SER A 32 3.84 17.81 -25.02
N PRO A 33 3.43 18.99 -24.53
CA PRO A 33 2.87 19.12 -23.19
C PRO A 33 1.47 18.52 -23.20
N ILE A 34 1.26 17.44 -22.45
CA ILE A 34 -0.06 17.09 -21.94
C ILE A 34 -0.41 18.23 -20.99
N ALA A 35 -1.35 19.06 -21.38
CA ALA A 35 -1.92 20.07 -20.52
C ALA A 35 -2.63 19.34 -19.36
N GLN A 36 -2.02 19.30 -18.18
CA GLN A 36 -2.73 19.05 -16.94
C GLN A 36 -3.69 20.22 -16.73
N GLU A 37 -4.94 20.04 -17.15
CA GLU A 37 -6.03 20.81 -16.56
C GLU A 37 -6.11 20.41 -15.09
N THR A 38 -5.49 21.19 -14.21
CA THR A 38 -5.82 21.18 -12.80
C THR A 38 -7.28 21.63 -12.68
N SER A 39 -8.19 20.69 -12.73
CA SER A 39 -9.58 20.91 -12.36
C SER A 39 -9.55 21.30 -10.88
N THR A 40 -9.71 22.59 -10.61
CA THR A 40 -9.88 23.07 -9.24
C THR A 40 -11.19 22.52 -8.72
N LEU A 41 -11.12 21.48 -7.91
CA LEU A 41 -12.30 20.96 -7.21
C LEU A 41 -12.97 22.11 -6.46
N SER A 42 -14.25 22.30 -6.70
CA SER A 42 -14.99 23.37 -6.05
C SER A 42 -15.12 23.07 -4.56
N PRO A 43 -14.79 24.03 -3.66
CA PRO A 43 -14.94 23.85 -2.23
C PRO A 43 -16.39 23.46 -1.87
N VAL A 44 -16.55 22.45 -1.01
CA VAL A 44 -17.85 22.02 -0.51
C VAL A 44 -18.21 22.82 0.75
N PRO A 45 -19.37 23.51 0.80
CA PRO A 45 -19.82 24.19 2.00
C PRO A 45 -20.29 23.18 3.06
N LEU A 46 -19.61 23.13 4.22
CA LEU A 46 -20.00 22.34 5.39
C LEU A 46 -20.29 23.31 6.53
N ASP A 47 -21.50 23.30 7.05
CA ASP A 47 -21.95 24.13 8.17
C ASP A 47 -21.51 25.61 8.10
N GLY A 48 -21.48 26.18 6.89
CA GLY A 48 -21.02 27.54 6.63
C GLY A 48 -19.50 27.74 6.59
N LYS A 49 -18.71 26.67 6.71
CA LYS A 49 -17.27 26.64 6.48
C LYS A 49 -16.99 26.08 5.09
N ILE A 50 -16.09 26.75 4.37
CA ILE A 50 -15.56 26.21 3.12
C ILE A 50 -14.40 25.31 3.51
N VAL A 51 -14.53 23.98 3.27
CA VAL A 51 -13.47 23.00 3.46
C VAL A 51 -12.79 22.79 2.12
N ASN A 52 -11.47 22.82 2.12
CA ASN A 52 -10.67 22.50 0.95
C ASN A 52 -10.08 21.10 1.04
N LEU A 53 -9.66 20.54 -0.09
CA LEU A 53 -9.11 19.18 -0.17
C LEU A 53 -7.84 19.03 0.68
N GLU A 54 -7.02 20.09 0.81
CA GLU A 54 -5.79 20.04 1.59
C GLU A 54 -6.08 19.80 3.09
N GLU A 55 -7.13 20.43 3.64
CA GLU A 55 -7.58 20.19 5.02
C GLU A 55 -8.04 18.74 5.23
N VAL A 56 -8.71 18.16 4.23
CA VAL A 56 -9.18 16.76 4.30
C VAL A 56 -8.01 15.78 4.21
N ILE A 57 -7.06 16.04 3.33
CA ILE A 57 -5.82 15.26 3.24
C ILE A 57 -5.03 15.32 4.55
N ASP A 58 -4.90 16.50 5.17
CA ASP A 58 -4.21 16.64 6.46
C ASP A 58 -4.95 15.88 7.59
N PHE A 59 -6.28 15.93 7.61
CA PHE A 59 -7.10 15.16 8.55
C PHE A 59 -6.83 13.66 8.43
N GLU A 60 -6.93 13.11 7.24
CA GLU A 60 -6.71 11.68 7.01
C GLU A 60 -5.26 11.26 7.29
N MET A 61 -4.30 12.06 6.86
CA MET A 61 -2.87 11.79 7.09
C MET A 61 -2.51 11.76 8.57
N ARG A 62 -3.06 12.70 9.36
CA ARG A 62 -2.88 12.73 10.83
C ARG A 62 -3.52 11.52 11.50
N GLY A 63 -4.73 11.16 11.06
CA GLY A 63 -5.44 10.01 11.58
C GLY A 63 -4.71 8.70 11.29
N ALA A 64 -4.32 8.48 10.03
CA ALA A 64 -3.56 7.30 9.62
C ALA A 64 -2.21 7.22 10.36
N PHE A 65 -1.47 8.32 10.46
CA PHE A 65 -0.23 8.38 11.26
C PHE A 65 -0.49 8.02 12.73
N ALA A 66 -1.55 8.58 13.35
CA ALA A 66 -1.88 8.32 14.74
C ALA A 66 -2.15 6.84 14.99
N PHE A 67 -2.83 6.13 14.07
CA PHE A 67 -3.00 4.68 14.17
C PHE A 67 -1.66 3.96 14.30
N PHE A 68 -0.73 4.17 13.38
CA PHE A 68 0.57 3.50 13.40
C PHE A 68 1.42 3.89 14.61
N TRP A 69 1.30 5.13 15.10
CA TRP A 69 2.06 5.61 16.24
C TRP A 69 1.51 5.11 17.59
N GLU A 70 0.20 5.11 17.75
CA GLU A 70 -0.47 4.81 19.02
C GLU A 70 -0.80 3.32 19.19
N GLN A 71 -1.01 2.59 18.08
CA GLN A 71 -1.32 1.16 18.10
C GLN A 71 -0.06 0.27 18.03
N ALA A 72 1.13 0.84 18.19
CA ALA A 72 2.37 0.10 18.34
C ALA A 72 2.59 -0.32 19.80
N ASN A 73 3.22 -1.48 20.01
CA ASN A 73 3.74 -1.85 21.32
C ASN A 73 4.92 -0.95 21.70
N THR A 74 4.77 -0.19 22.78
CA THR A 74 5.78 0.76 23.28
C THR A 74 6.39 0.37 24.61
N GLU A 75 6.09 -0.84 25.12
CA GLU A 75 6.62 -1.34 26.38
C GLU A 75 8.13 -1.62 26.24
N THR A 76 8.93 -0.82 26.95
CA THR A 76 10.39 -0.94 26.90
C THR A 76 10.84 -2.31 27.42
N GLY A 77 11.60 -3.02 26.57
CA GLY A 77 12.10 -4.36 26.89
C GLY A 77 11.11 -5.48 26.56
N SER A 78 9.92 -5.17 26.04
CA SER A 78 9.03 -6.16 25.45
C SER A 78 9.68 -6.82 24.24
N PRO A 79 9.60 -8.16 24.09
CA PRO A 79 10.08 -8.85 22.88
C PRO A 79 9.33 -8.43 21.59
N GLY A 80 8.16 -7.82 21.72
CA GLY A 80 7.38 -7.30 20.59
C GLY A 80 7.39 -5.78 20.48
N TYR A 81 8.37 -5.08 21.09
CA TYR A 81 8.48 -3.63 20.99
C TYR A 81 8.47 -3.15 19.53
N GLY A 82 7.64 -2.14 19.25
CA GLY A 82 7.51 -1.54 17.93
C GLY A 82 6.59 -2.29 16.94
N LEU A 83 6.13 -3.51 17.29
CA LEU A 83 5.12 -4.21 16.49
C LEU A 83 3.79 -3.45 16.52
N ILE A 84 3.13 -3.36 15.36
CA ILE A 84 1.92 -2.56 15.19
C ILE A 84 0.72 -3.47 15.03
N ARG A 85 -0.33 -3.16 15.75
CA ARG A 85 -1.61 -3.86 15.75
C ARG A 85 -2.18 -3.99 14.33
N ASP A 86 -2.78 -5.14 14.03
CA ASP A 86 -3.35 -5.46 12.73
C ASP A 86 -4.52 -4.52 12.36
N ARG A 87 -5.47 -4.32 13.26
CA ARG A 87 -6.67 -3.47 13.05
C ARG A 87 -7.21 -2.86 14.34
N TYR A 88 -7.96 -1.77 14.22
CA TYR A 88 -8.62 -1.10 15.33
C TYR A 88 -10.04 -0.64 14.91
N PRO A 89 -11.09 -0.96 15.73
CA PRO A 89 -11.07 -1.89 16.85
C PRO A 89 -10.86 -3.34 16.38
N GLY A 90 -10.45 -4.24 17.28
CA GLY A 90 -10.21 -5.65 16.97
C GLY A 90 -8.73 -6.03 17.09
N SER A 91 -8.39 -7.28 16.88
CA SER A 91 -7.03 -7.84 16.91
C SER A 91 -6.20 -7.39 18.12
N GLU A 92 -6.82 -7.35 19.34
CA GLU A 92 -6.10 -6.93 20.56
C GLU A 92 -4.90 -7.84 20.81
N GLY A 93 -3.70 -7.23 21.01
CA GLY A 93 -2.47 -7.95 21.23
C GLY A 93 -1.90 -8.68 20.01
N ILE A 94 -2.48 -8.49 18.82
CA ILE A 94 -2.00 -9.11 17.57
C ILE A 94 -1.53 -8.05 16.58
N ALA A 95 -0.28 -8.17 16.17
CA ALA A 95 0.31 -7.39 15.09
C ALA A 95 0.23 -8.14 13.76
N SER A 96 0.13 -7.38 12.67
CA SER A 96 0.53 -7.81 11.34
C SER A 96 1.91 -7.25 11.01
N ILE A 97 2.77 -8.04 10.39
CA ILE A 97 4.08 -7.54 9.94
C ILE A 97 3.91 -6.53 8.79
N ALA A 98 2.88 -6.66 7.97
CA ALA A 98 2.53 -5.66 6.96
C ALA A 98 2.17 -4.32 7.62
N SER A 99 1.35 -4.32 8.68
CA SER A 99 1.03 -3.11 9.45
C SER A 99 2.29 -2.46 10.01
N THR A 100 3.24 -3.27 10.50
CA THR A 100 4.54 -2.77 10.97
C THR A 100 5.36 -2.14 9.84
N GLY A 101 5.35 -2.72 8.64
CA GLY A 101 6.03 -2.17 7.45
C GLY A 101 5.46 -0.83 7.00
N PHE A 102 4.15 -0.72 6.89
CA PHE A 102 3.48 0.56 6.62
C PHE A 102 3.75 1.60 7.73
N GLY A 103 3.74 1.17 8.99
CA GLY A 103 4.01 2.05 10.11
C GLY A 103 5.42 2.62 10.14
N LEU A 104 6.44 1.82 9.79
CA LEU A 104 7.80 2.33 9.63
C LEU A 104 7.86 3.45 8.60
N THR A 105 7.16 3.31 7.47
CA THR A 105 7.05 4.37 6.46
C THR A 105 6.26 5.57 6.99
N ALA A 106 5.15 5.33 7.71
CA ALA A 106 4.33 6.39 8.30
C ALA A 106 5.12 7.24 9.31
N TYR A 107 6.10 6.67 10.03
CA TYR A 107 6.95 7.43 10.94
C TYR A 107 7.79 8.46 10.20
N LEU A 108 8.27 8.16 9.00
CA LEU A 108 8.98 9.14 8.16
C LEU A 108 8.08 10.32 7.78
N VAL A 109 6.84 10.00 7.38
CA VAL A 109 5.83 11.04 7.11
C VAL A 109 5.55 11.87 8.37
N GLY A 110 5.45 11.23 9.53
CA GLY A 110 5.24 11.90 10.82
C GLY A 110 6.37 12.88 11.17
N ILE A 111 7.61 12.53 10.90
CA ILE A 111 8.78 13.42 11.09
C ILE A 111 8.71 14.61 10.14
N GLU A 112 8.53 14.36 8.85
CA GLU A 112 8.52 15.40 7.81
C GLU A 112 7.34 16.38 7.95
N LYS A 113 6.21 15.91 8.47
CA LYS A 113 5.05 16.75 8.79
C LYS A 113 5.11 17.39 10.17
N GLY A 114 6.12 17.06 10.98
CA GLY A 114 6.29 17.59 12.33
C GLY A 114 5.25 17.07 13.34
N TYR A 115 4.68 15.89 13.11
CA TYR A 115 3.80 15.22 14.07
C TYR A 115 4.60 14.63 15.23
N ILE A 116 5.82 14.17 14.95
CA ILE A 116 6.81 13.72 15.92
C ILE A 116 8.17 14.36 15.59
N SER A 117 9.06 14.41 16.58
CA SER A 117 10.43 14.81 16.36
C SER A 117 11.25 13.73 15.67
N TYR A 118 12.35 14.12 15.01
CA TYR A 118 13.34 13.18 14.44
C TYR A 118 13.80 12.15 15.47
N GLN A 119 14.08 12.57 16.71
CA GLN A 119 14.60 11.67 17.75
C GLN A 119 13.55 10.65 18.19
N GLU A 120 12.27 11.04 18.35
CA GLU A 120 11.18 10.11 18.68
C GLU A 120 11.01 9.06 17.59
N GLY A 121 11.06 9.47 16.32
CA GLY A 121 10.99 8.57 15.17
C GLY A 121 12.19 7.62 15.13
N TYR A 122 13.41 8.15 15.30
CA TYR A 122 14.65 7.37 15.33
C TYR A 122 14.61 6.30 16.42
N ASP A 123 14.28 6.67 17.65
CA ASP A 123 14.26 5.76 18.80
C ASP A 123 13.23 4.63 18.60
N ARG A 124 12.04 4.98 18.08
CA ARG A 124 11.01 4.01 17.76
C ARG A 124 11.45 3.02 16.68
N VAL A 125 11.97 3.54 15.57
CA VAL A 125 12.48 2.72 14.45
C VAL A 125 13.62 1.83 14.91
N ASN A 126 14.59 2.37 15.63
CA ASN A 126 15.75 1.61 16.10
C ASN A 126 15.32 0.41 16.96
N GLY A 127 14.43 0.63 17.92
CA GLY A 127 13.91 -0.45 18.78
C GLY A 127 13.05 -1.46 17.99
N THR A 128 12.28 -1.00 17.01
CA THR A 128 11.50 -1.91 16.13
C THR A 128 12.41 -2.82 15.32
N LEU A 129 13.49 -2.29 14.73
CA LEU A 129 14.44 -3.12 13.98
C LEU A 129 15.18 -4.11 14.88
N ASP A 130 15.51 -3.76 16.13
CA ASP A 130 16.07 -4.71 17.09
C ASP A 130 15.10 -5.87 17.39
N THR A 131 13.82 -5.58 17.55
CA THR A 131 12.77 -6.59 17.69
C THR A 131 12.71 -7.51 16.47
N LEU A 132 12.66 -6.94 15.26
CA LEU A 132 12.58 -7.71 14.02
C LEU A 132 13.80 -8.60 13.80
N LEU A 133 14.99 -8.14 14.16
CA LEU A 133 16.23 -8.95 14.12
C LEU A 133 16.19 -10.14 15.09
N ALA A 134 15.52 -9.98 16.23
CA ALA A 134 15.44 -11.01 17.29
C ALA A 134 14.28 -12.00 17.08
N MET A 135 13.32 -11.69 16.22
CA MET A 135 12.15 -12.55 15.98
C MET A 135 12.47 -13.82 15.22
N ASP A 136 11.66 -14.86 15.46
CA ASP A 136 11.70 -16.10 14.70
C ASP A 136 11.31 -15.88 13.24
N ARG A 137 12.15 -16.36 12.32
CA ARG A 137 12.00 -16.29 10.86
C ARG A 137 12.23 -17.66 10.22
N VAL A 138 11.66 -17.87 9.04
CA VAL A 138 11.94 -19.06 8.23
C VAL A 138 12.58 -18.59 6.92
N GLU A 139 13.84 -18.95 6.70
CA GLU A 139 14.63 -18.50 5.54
C GLU A 139 14.62 -16.97 5.36
N GLY A 140 14.61 -16.22 6.49
CA GLY A 140 14.54 -14.77 6.51
C GLY A 140 13.12 -14.16 6.41
N PHE A 141 12.13 -14.94 6.02
CA PHE A 141 10.72 -14.48 5.94
C PHE A 141 10.02 -14.55 7.28
N TYR A 142 9.09 -13.63 7.51
CA TYR A 142 8.33 -13.47 8.75
C TYR A 142 6.96 -14.16 8.69
N TYR A 143 6.47 -14.57 9.86
CA TYR A 143 5.07 -14.98 10.01
C TYR A 143 4.15 -13.77 9.87
N HIS A 144 3.01 -13.94 9.22
CA HIS A 144 2.04 -12.87 8.95
C HIS A 144 1.56 -12.20 10.25
N PHE A 145 1.00 -12.99 11.19
CA PHE A 145 0.50 -12.49 12.46
C PHE A 145 1.40 -12.85 13.63
N ILE A 146 1.64 -11.87 14.49
CA ILE A 146 2.56 -11.93 15.62
C ILE A 146 1.83 -11.47 16.89
N ASP A 147 2.06 -12.20 17.97
CA ASP A 147 1.66 -11.75 19.31
C ASP A 147 2.53 -10.57 19.73
N MET A 148 1.92 -9.44 20.02
CA MET A 148 2.60 -8.16 20.26
C MET A 148 3.41 -8.15 21.56
N ASP A 149 3.10 -8.98 22.54
CA ASP A 149 3.81 -9.00 23.83
C ASP A 149 5.06 -9.89 23.75
N THR A 150 4.93 -11.01 23.06
CA THR A 150 5.99 -12.05 23.03
C THR A 150 6.85 -12.02 21.77
N GLY A 151 6.46 -11.30 20.72
CA GLY A 151 7.12 -11.32 19.41
C GLY A 151 7.03 -12.66 18.69
N LYS A 152 6.10 -13.54 19.08
CA LYS A 152 5.98 -14.90 18.53
C LYS A 152 4.80 -15.03 17.57
N ARG A 153 4.92 -16.04 16.68
CA ARG A 153 3.84 -16.43 15.76
C ARG A 153 2.49 -16.55 16.47
N ALA A 154 1.47 -15.86 15.98
CA ALA A 154 0.09 -15.94 16.44
C ALA A 154 -0.78 -16.80 15.51
N TRP A 155 -1.85 -17.40 16.03
CA TRP A 155 -2.91 -18.13 15.32
C TRP A 155 -2.45 -19.23 14.33
N ASN A 156 -1.23 -19.76 14.47
CA ASN A 156 -0.61 -20.63 13.47
C ASN A 156 -0.58 -20.01 12.07
N SER A 157 -0.39 -18.70 12.00
CA SER A 157 -0.30 -17.95 10.74
C SER A 157 0.83 -18.50 9.86
N GLU A 158 0.72 -18.27 8.58
CA GLU A 158 1.76 -18.62 7.61
C GLU A 158 2.96 -17.68 7.72
N VAL A 159 4.07 -18.12 7.19
CA VAL A 159 5.15 -17.27 6.71
C VAL A 159 4.70 -16.74 5.37
N SER A 160 4.62 -15.42 5.24
CA SER A 160 4.02 -14.76 4.07
C SER A 160 5.08 -14.05 3.24
N THR A 161 5.03 -14.28 1.91
CA THR A 161 5.92 -13.58 0.98
C THR A 161 5.56 -12.11 0.82
N ILE A 162 4.26 -11.81 0.70
CA ILE A 162 3.82 -10.43 0.46
C ILE A 162 3.92 -9.57 1.71
N ASP A 163 3.51 -10.07 2.88
CA ASP A 163 3.60 -9.31 4.13
C ASP A 163 5.05 -9.04 4.52
N THR A 164 5.95 -10.02 4.27
CA THR A 164 7.40 -9.80 4.41
C THR A 164 7.89 -8.74 3.43
N SER A 165 7.39 -8.72 2.19
CA SER A 165 7.77 -7.70 1.20
C SER A 165 7.34 -6.30 1.62
N ILE A 166 6.11 -6.13 2.12
CA ILE A 166 5.60 -4.86 2.66
C ILE A 166 6.45 -4.41 3.86
N LEU A 167 6.76 -5.35 4.77
CA LEU A 167 7.65 -5.07 5.90
C LEU A 167 9.02 -4.56 5.42
N LEU A 168 9.63 -5.25 4.47
CA LEU A 168 10.96 -4.90 3.93
C LEU A 168 10.95 -3.55 3.22
N MET A 169 9.89 -3.18 2.51
CA MET A 169 9.75 -1.84 1.91
C MET A 169 9.81 -0.76 2.99
N GLY A 170 9.10 -0.95 4.11
CA GLY A 170 9.18 -0.03 5.25
C GLY A 170 10.57 0.00 5.90
N ILE A 171 11.19 -1.17 6.09
CA ILE A 171 12.55 -1.30 6.65
C ILE A 171 13.59 -0.58 5.79
N LEU A 172 13.58 -0.80 4.48
CA LEU A 172 14.50 -0.16 3.55
C LEU A 172 14.28 1.36 3.49
N ALA A 173 13.02 1.80 3.54
CA ALA A 173 12.69 3.23 3.57
C ALA A 173 13.29 3.93 4.81
N VAL A 174 13.13 3.34 6.00
CA VAL A 174 13.75 3.92 7.21
C VAL A 174 15.28 3.79 7.21
N GLY A 175 15.81 2.71 6.65
CA GLY A 175 17.27 2.54 6.46
C GLY A 175 17.86 3.67 5.63
N GLU A 176 17.26 4.00 4.50
CA GLU A 176 17.72 5.07 3.61
C GLU A 176 17.53 6.46 4.24
N TYR A 177 16.43 6.67 4.98
CA TYR A 177 16.15 7.97 5.62
C TYR A 177 17.11 8.30 6.75
N PHE A 178 17.35 7.36 7.66
CA PHE A 178 18.18 7.61 8.85
C PHE A 178 19.67 7.34 8.61
N GLY A 179 20.02 6.42 7.71
CA GLY A 179 21.39 6.01 7.45
C GLY A 179 22.06 5.22 8.59
N ASP A 180 23.38 5.14 8.53
CA ASP A 180 24.26 4.60 9.57
C ASP A 180 23.76 3.29 10.23
N GLU A 181 23.47 3.30 11.53
CA GLU A 181 23.06 2.12 12.30
C GLU A 181 21.72 1.54 11.81
N ILE A 182 20.74 2.40 11.51
CA ILE A 182 19.44 1.97 11.01
C ILE A 182 19.58 1.30 9.65
N GLN A 183 20.37 1.88 8.74
CA GLN A 183 20.66 1.29 7.44
C GLN A 183 21.36 -0.07 7.56
N ASN A 184 22.32 -0.20 8.47
CA ASN A 184 23.00 -1.48 8.69
C ASN A 184 22.03 -2.58 9.16
N LYS A 185 21.11 -2.26 10.09
CA LYS A 185 20.08 -3.18 10.55
C LYS A 185 19.10 -3.52 9.43
N ALA A 186 18.68 -2.53 8.66
CA ALA A 186 17.80 -2.72 7.51
C ALA A 186 18.41 -3.64 6.46
N ASN A 187 19.65 -3.40 6.09
CA ASN A 187 20.39 -4.25 5.14
C ASN A 187 20.54 -5.68 5.68
N GLN A 188 20.90 -5.85 6.96
CA GLN A 188 21.01 -7.18 7.57
C GLN A 188 19.69 -7.96 7.48
N ILE A 189 18.54 -7.33 7.77
CA ILE A 189 17.23 -7.99 7.68
C ILE A 189 16.94 -8.39 6.23
N TYR A 190 17.20 -7.49 5.28
CA TYR A 190 16.94 -7.72 3.87
C TYR A 190 17.85 -8.79 3.27
N ASP A 191 19.15 -8.77 3.61
CA ASP A 191 20.14 -9.71 3.09
C ASP A 191 19.94 -11.15 3.60
N ASP A 192 19.25 -11.32 4.74
CA ASP A 192 18.90 -12.62 5.32
C ASP A 192 17.75 -13.33 4.56
N VAL A 193 17.04 -12.65 3.65
CA VAL A 193 15.84 -13.21 3.00
C VAL A 193 16.24 -14.07 1.80
N ASN A 194 16.02 -15.38 1.91
CA ASN A 194 16.29 -16.37 0.87
C ASN A 194 15.12 -16.44 -0.13
N TRP A 195 15.06 -15.48 -1.05
CA TRP A 195 13.98 -15.38 -2.06
C TRP A 195 13.80 -16.64 -2.92
N PRO A 196 14.90 -17.30 -3.42
CA PRO A 196 14.76 -18.54 -4.20
C PRO A 196 14.04 -19.66 -3.47
N TRP A 197 14.07 -19.69 -2.13
CA TRP A 197 13.41 -20.73 -1.34
C TRP A 197 11.88 -20.77 -1.53
N PHE A 198 11.27 -19.61 -1.85
CA PHE A 198 9.84 -19.51 -2.13
C PHE A 198 9.46 -19.71 -3.60
N ILE A 199 10.42 -20.02 -4.50
CA ILE A 199 10.13 -20.28 -5.91
C ILE A 199 9.74 -21.75 -6.10
N ASP A 200 8.58 -21.99 -6.72
CA ASP A 200 8.24 -23.28 -7.32
C ASP A 200 8.98 -23.39 -8.66
N GLU A 201 10.10 -24.10 -8.69
CA GLU A 201 10.93 -24.27 -9.90
C GLU A 201 10.15 -24.90 -11.08
N ALA A 202 9.14 -25.73 -10.80
CA ALA A 202 8.35 -26.40 -11.84
C ALA A 202 7.39 -25.44 -12.55
N ARG A 203 6.97 -24.36 -11.86
CA ARG A 203 6.06 -23.34 -12.38
C ARG A 203 6.77 -22.02 -12.68
N ASP A 204 8.02 -21.88 -12.23
CA ASP A 204 8.79 -20.63 -12.28
C ASP A 204 8.00 -19.47 -11.61
N MET A 205 7.51 -19.69 -10.38
CA MET A 205 6.53 -18.83 -9.75
C MET A 205 6.68 -18.82 -8.22
N PHE A 206 6.45 -17.68 -7.57
CA PHE A 206 6.43 -17.62 -6.12
C PHE A 206 5.23 -18.35 -5.52
N TYR A 207 5.48 -19.13 -4.47
CA TYR A 207 4.44 -19.49 -3.52
C TYR A 207 3.98 -18.24 -2.73
N MET A 208 2.71 -18.23 -2.32
CA MET A 208 2.18 -17.15 -1.48
C MET A 208 2.62 -17.30 -0.02
N ALA A 209 2.64 -18.53 0.47
CA ALA A 209 2.76 -18.82 1.89
C ALA A 209 3.48 -20.15 2.17
N TYR A 210 4.01 -20.25 3.40
CA TYR A 210 4.56 -21.49 3.95
C TYR A 210 4.09 -21.67 5.40
N ARG A 211 3.65 -22.88 5.72
CA ARG A 211 3.42 -23.28 7.12
C ARG A 211 4.31 -24.46 7.48
N PRO A 212 5.03 -24.40 8.61
CA PRO A 212 5.87 -25.54 9.07
C PRO A 212 5.09 -26.85 9.15
N GLU A 213 3.77 -26.79 9.43
CA GLU A 213 2.89 -27.94 9.58
C GLU A 213 2.34 -28.49 8.26
N LYS A 214 2.39 -27.70 7.17
CA LYS A 214 1.72 -28.05 5.90
C LYS A 214 2.64 -27.95 4.67
N GLY A 215 3.73 -27.17 4.73
CA GLY A 215 4.56 -26.84 3.60
C GLY A 215 4.09 -25.58 2.86
N PHE A 216 4.44 -25.45 1.58
CA PHE A 216 4.09 -24.33 0.73
C PHE A 216 2.60 -24.35 0.33
N GLU A 217 1.99 -23.16 0.25
CA GLU A 217 0.57 -22.97 -0.05
C GLU A 217 0.39 -21.79 -1.03
N GLY A 218 -0.51 -21.98 -2.02
CA GLY A 218 -0.87 -20.99 -3.03
C GLY A 218 0.29 -20.57 -3.93
N HIS A 219 -0.04 -19.84 -5.00
CA HIS A 219 0.96 -19.24 -5.89
C HIS A 219 0.51 -17.83 -6.26
N TRP A 220 1.47 -16.95 -6.51
CA TRP A 220 1.21 -15.67 -7.15
C TRP A 220 1.00 -15.91 -8.66
N ASP A 221 -0.06 -16.61 -9.01
CA ASP A 221 -0.36 -17.07 -10.36
C ASP A 221 -1.20 -16.09 -11.18
N PHE A 222 -1.74 -15.05 -10.55
CA PHE A 222 -2.48 -13.97 -11.19
C PHE A 222 -1.95 -12.61 -10.71
N TYR A 223 -2.15 -11.54 -11.49
CA TYR A 223 -1.77 -10.20 -11.05
C TYR A 223 -2.50 -9.80 -9.77
N ALA A 224 -1.77 -9.22 -8.84
CA ALA A 224 -2.25 -8.60 -7.62
C ALA A 224 -1.22 -7.55 -7.09
N GLU A 225 -1.06 -7.40 -5.78
CA GLU A 225 -0.15 -6.43 -5.16
C GLU A 225 1.35 -6.81 -5.19
N GLN A 226 1.71 -7.95 -5.78
CA GLN A 226 3.03 -8.57 -5.66
C GLN A 226 4.18 -7.91 -6.46
N LEU A 227 3.97 -6.81 -7.18
CA LEU A 227 5.06 -6.21 -7.98
C LEU A 227 6.28 -5.86 -7.13
N MET A 228 6.08 -5.37 -5.90
CA MET A 228 7.17 -5.06 -4.97
C MET A 228 8.00 -6.28 -4.58
N LEU A 229 7.37 -7.46 -4.48
CA LEU A 229 8.03 -8.72 -4.16
C LEU A 229 9.10 -9.07 -5.21
N TYR A 230 8.76 -8.95 -6.49
CA TYR A 230 9.71 -9.23 -7.57
C TYR A 230 10.86 -8.21 -7.61
N VAL A 231 10.57 -6.92 -7.34
CA VAL A 231 11.59 -5.88 -7.28
C VAL A 231 12.58 -6.14 -6.14
N LEU A 232 12.07 -6.49 -4.95
CA LEU A 232 12.92 -6.87 -3.82
C LEU A 232 13.74 -8.12 -4.12
N ALA A 233 13.10 -9.17 -4.61
CA ALA A 233 13.75 -10.45 -4.85
C ALA A 233 14.84 -10.36 -5.94
N ALA A 234 14.59 -9.64 -7.03
CA ALA A 234 15.58 -9.43 -8.09
C ALA A 234 16.71 -8.46 -7.68
N GLY A 235 16.42 -7.54 -6.75
CA GLY A 235 17.38 -6.57 -6.22
C GLY A 235 18.26 -7.07 -5.08
N SER A 236 18.07 -8.30 -4.59
CA SER A 236 18.86 -8.87 -3.50
C SER A 236 20.31 -9.13 -3.93
N ASP A 237 21.27 -8.70 -3.11
CA ASP A 237 22.69 -8.96 -3.35
C ASP A 237 23.10 -10.38 -2.88
N THR A 238 22.35 -10.98 -1.94
CA THR A 238 22.67 -12.26 -1.31
C THR A 238 21.93 -13.44 -1.95
N TYR A 239 20.63 -13.28 -2.18
CA TYR A 239 19.75 -14.33 -2.70
C TYR A 239 18.85 -13.79 -3.84
N PRO A 240 19.44 -13.30 -4.95
CA PRO A 240 18.65 -12.77 -6.07
C PRO A 240 17.89 -13.89 -6.78
N ILE A 241 16.79 -13.49 -7.44
CA ILE A 241 16.11 -14.33 -8.41
C ILE A 241 16.37 -13.83 -9.84
N ASP A 242 16.16 -14.69 -10.83
CA ASP A 242 16.09 -14.30 -12.21
C ASP A 242 14.78 -13.49 -12.49
N GLU A 243 14.69 -12.86 -13.66
CA GLU A 243 13.51 -12.09 -14.04
C GLU A 243 12.28 -12.95 -14.42
N SER A 244 12.49 -14.25 -14.70
CA SER A 244 11.43 -15.12 -15.25
C SER A 244 10.20 -15.28 -14.36
N PRO A 245 10.28 -15.40 -13.02
CA PRO A 245 9.10 -15.48 -12.17
C PRO A 245 8.18 -14.25 -12.27
N TYR A 246 8.76 -13.07 -12.54
CA TYR A 246 7.96 -11.86 -12.78
C TYR A 246 7.10 -11.95 -14.04
N TYR A 247 7.52 -12.71 -15.05
CA TYR A 247 6.77 -12.91 -16.31
C TYR A 247 5.88 -14.15 -16.29
N SER A 248 5.88 -14.93 -15.22
CA SER A 248 5.13 -16.21 -15.15
C SER A 248 3.69 -16.07 -14.66
N PHE A 249 3.32 -14.99 -13.95
CA PHE A 249 1.95 -14.81 -13.53
C PHE A 249 1.02 -14.38 -14.67
N ILE A 250 -0.25 -14.73 -14.55
CA ILE A 250 -1.28 -14.44 -15.56
C ILE A 250 -1.56 -12.93 -15.59
N ARG A 251 -1.43 -12.35 -16.79
CA ARG A 251 -1.69 -10.95 -17.12
C ARG A 251 -2.96 -10.84 -17.95
N HIS A 252 -4.09 -11.21 -17.33
CA HIS A 252 -5.36 -11.15 -18.02
C HIS A 252 -5.84 -9.71 -18.15
N SER A 253 -6.09 -9.28 -19.39
CA SER A 253 -6.53 -7.92 -19.70
C SER A 253 -8.04 -7.86 -19.86
N GLY A 254 -8.65 -6.87 -19.27
CA GLY A 254 -10.06 -6.55 -19.40
C GLY A 254 -10.30 -5.06 -19.30
N LYS A 255 -11.53 -4.61 -19.56
CA LYS A 255 -11.93 -3.23 -19.33
C LYS A 255 -13.33 -3.15 -18.76
N TYR A 256 -13.64 -2.04 -18.10
CA TYR A 256 -14.96 -1.70 -17.66
C TYR A 256 -15.24 -0.21 -17.89
N GLY A 257 -16.43 0.11 -18.40
CA GLY A 257 -16.76 1.48 -18.80
C GLY A 257 -16.02 1.93 -20.07
N GLU A 258 -15.72 3.22 -20.14
CA GLU A 258 -15.11 3.86 -21.31
C GLU A 258 -13.56 3.83 -21.30
N GLY A 259 -12.94 3.34 -20.21
CA GLY A 259 -11.47 3.28 -20.06
C GLY A 259 -10.78 2.34 -21.04
N ASP A 260 -9.46 2.35 -21.04
CA ASP A 260 -8.63 1.43 -21.82
C ASP A 260 -8.55 0.05 -21.13
N PRO A 261 -8.25 -1.03 -21.89
CA PRO A 261 -8.01 -2.34 -21.30
C PRO A 261 -6.75 -2.34 -20.42
N PHE A 262 -6.86 -2.91 -19.23
CA PHE A 262 -5.76 -3.02 -18.28
C PHE A 262 -5.63 -4.44 -17.74
N ILE A 263 -4.47 -4.80 -17.19
CA ILE A 263 -4.22 -6.07 -16.53
C ILE A 263 -4.88 -6.02 -15.16
N HIS A 264 -5.88 -6.89 -14.93
CA HIS A 264 -6.67 -6.86 -13.72
C HIS A 264 -6.32 -7.99 -12.74
N SER A 265 -6.58 -7.75 -11.46
CA SER A 265 -6.47 -8.76 -10.40
C SER A 265 -7.67 -9.71 -10.41
N TRP A 266 -7.54 -10.86 -9.71
CA TRP A 266 -8.58 -11.89 -9.74
C TRP A 266 -9.96 -11.37 -9.29
N PHE A 267 -10.02 -10.69 -8.14
CA PHE A 267 -11.28 -10.15 -7.62
C PHE A 267 -11.55 -8.70 -8.06
N GLY A 268 -10.59 -8.01 -8.68
CA GLY A 268 -10.72 -6.59 -9.00
C GLY A 268 -10.75 -5.68 -7.78
N SER A 269 -10.14 -6.09 -6.67
CA SER A 269 -9.99 -5.29 -5.46
C SER A 269 -8.97 -4.18 -5.67
N ILE A 270 -9.31 -2.92 -5.37
CA ILE A 270 -8.49 -1.78 -5.78
C ILE A 270 -7.12 -1.70 -5.07
N PHE A 271 -6.98 -2.20 -3.82
CA PHE A 271 -5.71 -2.17 -3.10
C PHE A 271 -4.58 -2.88 -3.87
N THR A 272 -4.92 -3.89 -4.68
CA THR A 272 -3.95 -4.65 -5.49
C THR A 272 -3.22 -3.79 -6.51
N TYR A 273 -3.80 -2.67 -6.92
CA TYR A 273 -3.22 -1.69 -7.84
C TYR A 273 -2.52 -0.55 -7.10
N GLN A 274 -2.60 -0.49 -5.77
CA GLN A 274 -2.10 0.63 -4.97
C GLN A 274 -0.81 0.31 -4.21
N TYR A 275 -0.72 -0.87 -3.58
CA TYR A 275 0.29 -1.17 -2.57
C TYR A 275 1.72 -1.04 -3.06
N SER A 276 2.06 -1.60 -4.22
CA SER A 276 3.43 -1.48 -4.75
C SER A 276 3.83 -0.04 -5.07
N HIS A 277 2.86 0.82 -5.44
CA HIS A 277 3.09 2.22 -5.73
C HIS A 277 3.37 3.08 -4.48
N ALA A 278 3.12 2.56 -3.28
CA ALA A 278 3.45 3.26 -2.04
C ALA A 278 4.98 3.47 -1.88
N TRP A 279 5.80 2.62 -2.51
CA TRP A 279 7.26 2.66 -2.41
C TRP A 279 7.98 2.73 -3.75
N ILE A 280 7.34 2.28 -4.83
CA ILE A 280 7.96 2.21 -6.16
C ILE A 280 7.25 3.17 -7.10
N ASP A 281 7.98 4.13 -7.64
CA ASP A 281 7.46 5.03 -8.67
C ASP A 281 7.60 4.37 -10.05
N PHE A 282 6.50 3.83 -10.54
CA PHE A 282 6.45 3.19 -11.86
C PHE A 282 6.22 4.20 -13.00
N ARG A 283 5.99 5.49 -12.73
CA ARG A 283 5.70 6.49 -13.76
C ARG A 283 6.83 6.61 -14.78
N GLY A 284 6.46 6.51 -16.06
CA GLY A 284 7.40 6.61 -17.16
C GLY A 284 8.29 5.38 -17.35
N TYR A 285 7.96 4.26 -16.73
CA TYR A 285 8.63 2.98 -16.92
C TYR A 285 7.68 1.95 -17.49
N GLN A 286 8.18 1.17 -18.43
CA GLN A 286 7.49 0.01 -18.97
C GLN A 286 8.37 -1.22 -18.75
N ASP A 287 7.74 -2.37 -18.48
CA ASP A 287 8.46 -3.62 -18.44
C ASP A 287 8.82 -4.10 -19.86
N ARG A 288 9.55 -5.23 -19.96
CA ARG A 288 9.99 -5.77 -21.26
C ARG A 288 8.82 -6.12 -22.20
N GLU A 289 7.64 -6.40 -21.66
CA GLU A 289 6.42 -6.68 -22.43
C GLU A 289 5.63 -5.42 -22.77
N GLY A 290 6.12 -4.26 -22.37
CA GLY A 290 5.54 -2.95 -22.65
C GLY A 290 4.42 -2.55 -21.70
N VAL A 291 4.29 -3.20 -20.55
CA VAL A 291 3.29 -2.84 -19.53
C VAL A 291 3.77 -1.63 -18.76
N ASP A 292 2.97 -0.56 -18.76
CA ASP A 292 3.09 0.58 -17.87
C ASP A 292 2.19 0.35 -16.65
N TRP A 293 2.80 -0.01 -15.51
CA TRP A 293 2.05 -0.35 -14.31
C TRP A 293 1.39 0.85 -13.65
N PHE A 294 1.90 2.07 -13.89
CA PHE A 294 1.23 3.26 -13.39
C PHE A 294 -0.06 3.55 -14.16
N GLU A 295 0.01 3.55 -15.50
CA GLU A 295 -1.18 3.70 -16.34
C GLU A 295 -2.18 2.56 -16.13
N ASN A 296 -1.70 1.33 -15.92
CA ASN A 296 -2.55 0.19 -15.55
C ASN A 296 -3.37 0.46 -14.28
N SER A 297 -2.78 1.11 -13.27
CA SER A 297 -3.46 1.47 -12.02
C SER A 297 -4.39 2.68 -12.17
N VAL A 298 -4.09 3.60 -13.10
CA VAL A 298 -5.00 4.68 -13.52
C VAL A 298 -6.26 4.08 -14.14
N ASP A 299 -6.12 3.18 -15.13
CA ASP A 299 -7.26 2.56 -15.81
C ASP A 299 -8.10 1.70 -14.85
N ALA A 300 -7.46 0.97 -13.93
CA ALA A 300 -8.14 0.22 -12.88
C ALA A 300 -8.97 1.14 -11.96
N SER A 301 -8.42 2.29 -11.58
CA SER A 301 -9.13 3.28 -10.76
C SER A 301 -10.31 3.88 -11.52
N LEU A 302 -10.16 4.23 -12.80
CA LEU A 302 -11.24 4.74 -13.65
C LEU A 302 -12.33 3.69 -13.89
N ALA A 303 -11.98 2.40 -13.97
CA ALA A 303 -12.96 1.32 -14.06
C ALA A 303 -13.82 1.24 -12.79
N GLN A 304 -13.22 1.39 -11.61
CA GLN A 304 -13.94 1.44 -10.34
C GLN A 304 -14.88 2.66 -10.23
N VAL A 305 -14.42 3.82 -10.67
CA VAL A 305 -15.28 5.02 -10.77
C VAL A 305 -16.45 4.78 -11.74
N SER A 306 -16.17 4.17 -12.90
CA SER A 306 -17.21 3.84 -13.89
C SER A 306 -18.21 2.83 -13.33
N PHE A 307 -17.75 1.84 -12.55
CA PHE A 307 -18.64 0.90 -11.88
C PHE A 307 -19.56 1.62 -10.89
N ALA A 308 -19.03 2.51 -10.07
CA ALA A 308 -19.82 3.27 -9.12
C ALA A 308 -20.90 4.10 -9.83
N LEU A 309 -20.55 4.85 -10.88
CA LEU A 309 -21.48 5.70 -11.62
C LEU A 309 -22.58 4.90 -12.31
N GLN A 310 -22.29 3.70 -12.82
CA GLN A 310 -23.27 2.87 -13.55
C GLN A 310 -24.23 2.13 -12.62
N ASN A 311 -23.87 1.97 -11.33
CA ASN A 311 -24.66 1.18 -10.38
C ASN A 311 -25.26 2.04 -9.24
N MET A 312 -25.16 3.38 -9.32
CA MET A 312 -25.68 4.28 -8.28
C MET A 312 -27.21 4.23 -8.09
N GLU A 313 -27.98 3.74 -9.07
CA GLU A 313 -29.43 3.57 -8.92
C GLU A 313 -29.77 2.34 -8.06
N GLU A 314 -28.88 1.33 -8.01
CA GLU A 314 -29.07 0.09 -7.28
C GLU A 314 -28.52 0.17 -5.85
N TYR A 315 -27.40 0.89 -5.66
CA TYR A 315 -26.63 0.90 -4.43
C TYR A 315 -26.58 2.30 -3.79
N PRO A 316 -27.19 2.48 -2.61
CA PRO A 316 -27.24 3.77 -1.92
C PRO A 316 -25.88 4.37 -1.60
N THR A 317 -24.87 3.55 -1.25
CA THR A 317 -23.53 4.04 -0.97
C THR A 317 -22.88 4.63 -2.21
N LEU A 318 -23.02 3.99 -3.37
CA LEU A 318 -22.56 4.53 -4.65
C LEU A 318 -23.28 5.83 -5.04
N ALA A 319 -24.58 5.90 -4.75
CA ALA A 319 -25.39 7.09 -5.01
C ALA A 319 -24.95 8.31 -4.18
N SER A 320 -24.26 8.09 -3.06
CA SER A 320 -23.67 9.16 -2.24
C SER A 320 -22.38 9.76 -2.84
N GLY A 321 -21.85 9.19 -3.93
CA GLY A 321 -20.59 9.60 -4.55
C GLY A 321 -19.37 8.83 -4.05
N ALA A 322 -19.57 7.78 -3.22
CA ALA A 322 -18.52 6.86 -2.83
C ALA A 322 -18.15 5.95 -3.99
N TRP A 323 -16.87 5.56 -4.06
CA TRP A 323 -16.35 4.60 -5.03
C TRP A 323 -15.09 3.93 -4.50
N GLY A 324 -14.66 2.90 -5.19
CA GLY A 324 -13.50 2.10 -4.82
C GLY A 324 -13.89 0.92 -3.93
N ILE A 325 -13.87 -0.28 -4.50
CA ILE A 325 -14.21 -1.52 -3.80
C ILE A 325 -12.93 -2.25 -3.50
N SER A 326 -12.71 -2.54 -2.24
CA SER A 326 -11.49 -3.18 -1.75
C SER A 326 -11.82 -4.20 -0.66
N ALA A 327 -10.94 -5.20 -0.51
CA ALA A 327 -10.98 -6.10 0.63
C ALA A 327 -11.02 -5.30 1.94
N CYS A 328 -12.04 -5.51 2.75
CA CYS A 328 -12.28 -4.80 4.02
C CYS A 328 -13.22 -5.57 4.94
N ASP A 329 -13.47 -5.04 6.14
CA ASP A 329 -14.54 -5.53 6.98
C ASP A 329 -15.90 -5.06 6.46
N GLY A 330 -16.78 -6.00 6.20
CA GLY A 330 -18.18 -5.77 5.86
C GLY A 330 -19.10 -6.09 7.04
N PRO A 331 -20.44 -6.09 6.85
CA PRO A 331 -21.40 -6.38 7.89
C PRO A 331 -21.20 -7.73 8.61
N ASP A 332 -20.68 -8.72 7.87
CA ASP A 332 -20.43 -10.09 8.36
C ASP A 332 -18.93 -10.33 8.73
N GLY A 333 -18.12 -9.29 8.80
CA GLY A 333 -16.68 -9.34 9.05
C GLY A 333 -15.85 -9.19 7.77
N TYR A 334 -14.54 -9.49 7.87
CA TYR A 334 -13.62 -9.33 6.76
C TYR A 334 -13.99 -10.19 5.55
N ASN A 335 -14.03 -9.55 4.38
CA ASN A 335 -14.27 -10.24 3.11
C ASN A 335 -13.21 -9.83 2.06
N GLY A 336 -12.31 -10.77 1.75
CA GLY A 336 -11.26 -10.58 0.75
C GLY A 336 -11.75 -10.63 -0.71
N LEU A 337 -13.03 -10.97 -0.95
CA LEU A 337 -13.61 -11.07 -2.29
C LEU A 337 -14.17 -9.74 -2.80
N TYR A 338 -14.24 -8.71 -1.95
CA TYR A 338 -14.70 -7.38 -2.37
C TYR A 338 -13.86 -6.84 -3.51
N GLY A 339 -14.54 -6.50 -4.60
CA GLY A 339 -13.93 -5.97 -5.81
C GLY A 339 -14.97 -5.54 -6.84
N ALA A 340 -14.49 -5.02 -7.95
CA ALA A 340 -15.31 -4.60 -9.08
C ALA A 340 -14.76 -5.18 -10.40
N PRO A 341 -15.59 -5.21 -11.48
CA PRO A 341 -15.11 -5.65 -12.78
C PRO A 341 -14.06 -4.69 -13.38
N PRO A 342 -13.15 -5.22 -14.23
CA PRO A 342 -13.04 -6.62 -14.67
C PRO A 342 -12.45 -7.52 -13.58
N SER A 343 -12.85 -8.80 -13.57
CA SER A 343 -12.44 -9.79 -12.57
C SER A 343 -12.40 -11.19 -13.14
N GLY A 344 -11.50 -12.06 -12.66
CA GLY A 344 -11.37 -13.43 -13.10
C GLY A 344 -11.28 -13.57 -14.63
N TYR A 345 -11.73 -14.69 -15.18
CA TYR A 345 -11.80 -14.91 -16.63
C TYR A 345 -13.15 -14.55 -17.24
N ASP A 346 -14.19 -14.63 -16.45
CA ASP A 346 -15.59 -14.49 -16.87
C ASP A 346 -16.31 -13.27 -16.30
N ASN A 347 -15.57 -12.41 -15.63
CA ASN A 347 -16.06 -11.21 -14.97
C ASN A 347 -17.05 -11.46 -13.80
N LEU A 348 -16.94 -12.62 -13.15
CA LEU A 348 -17.81 -13.05 -12.04
C LEU A 348 -17.05 -13.35 -10.74
N ALA A 349 -15.75 -13.06 -10.69
CA ALA A 349 -14.93 -13.40 -9.52
C ALA A 349 -15.05 -12.38 -8.38
N HIS A 350 -15.58 -11.17 -8.63
CA HIS A 350 -15.76 -10.13 -7.62
C HIS A 350 -17.05 -10.30 -6.82
N PHE A 351 -17.06 -9.69 -5.63
CA PHE A 351 -18.26 -9.56 -4.77
C PHE A 351 -18.46 -8.10 -4.38
N PHE A 352 -19.72 -7.66 -4.33
CA PHE A 352 -20.11 -6.34 -3.87
C PHE A 352 -21.49 -6.38 -3.23
N ASP A 353 -21.65 -5.76 -2.05
CA ASP A 353 -22.87 -5.69 -1.27
C ASP A 353 -23.17 -4.28 -0.76
N ASP A 354 -22.71 -3.25 -1.47
CA ASP A 354 -22.79 -1.84 -1.11
C ASP A 354 -21.75 -1.39 -0.02
N THR A 355 -20.83 -2.26 0.36
CA THR A 355 -19.73 -1.92 1.30
C THR A 355 -18.58 -1.26 0.55
N ILE A 356 -18.21 -0.05 0.95
CA ILE A 356 -17.08 0.71 0.38
C ILE A 356 -16.20 1.26 1.51
N PRO A 357 -14.93 0.84 1.59
CA PRO A 357 -13.98 1.45 2.52
C PRO A 357 -13.49 2.79 1.97
N PRO A 358 -13.52 3.90 2.71
CA PRO A 358 -12.99 5.19 2.28
C PRO A 358 -11.55 5.14 1.78
N SER A 359 -10.70 4.29 2.39
CA SER A 359 -9.30 4.08 2.00
C SER A 359 -9.11 3.68 0.54
N ALA A 360 -10.09 3.02 -0.08
CA ALA A 360 -10.04 2.57 -1.46
C ALA A 360 -9.92 3.73 -2.47
N ALA A 361 -10.80 4.74 -2.35
CA ALA A 361 -10.70 5.95 -3.15
C ALA A 361 -9.50 6.81 -2.75
N ILE A 362 -9.22 6.94 -1.45
CA ILE A 362 -8.11 7.74 -0.92
C ILE A 362 -6.75 7.22 -1.46
N GLY A 363 -6.53 5.92 -1.43
CA GLY A 363 -5.30 5.29 -1.93
C GLY A 363 -5.10 5.47 -3.45
N SER A 364 -6.16 5.81 -4.19
CA SER A 364 -6.11 6.09 -5.63
C SER A 364 -5.79 7.55 -5.98
N ILE A 365 -5.54 8.42 -4.99
CA ILE A 365 -5.33 9.87 -5.23
C ILE A 365 -4.15 10.18 -6.17
N ILE A 366 -3.14 9.31 -6.22
CA ILE A 366 -1.99 9.47 -7.12
C ILE A 366 -2.32 9.10 -8.58
N PHE A 367 -3.37 8.32 -8.81
CA PHE A 367 -3.80 7.85 -10.12
C PHE A 367 -4.92 8.73 -10.70
N VAL A 368 -5.91 9.04 -9.88
CA VAL A 368 -7.12 9.78 -10.27
C VAL A 368 -7.43 10.88 -9.24
N PRO A 369 -6.59 11.94 -9.18
CA PRO A 369 -6.65 12.93 -8.10
C PRO A 369 -7.97 13.71 -8.05
N ALA A 370 -8.64 13.91 -9.17
CA ALA A 370 -9.92 14.63 -9.21
C ALA A 370 -11.05 13.80 -8.57
N GLU A 371 -11.18 12.54 -8.97
CA GLU A 371 -12.20 11.62 -8.50
C GLU A 371 -12.00 11.24 -7.03
N ALA A 372 -10.74 10.94 -6.66
CA ALA A 372 -10.35 10.64 -5.29
C ALA A 372 -10.56 11.86 -4.37
N GLY A 373 -10.15 13.05 -4.81
CA GLY A 373 -10.34 14.29 -4.05
C GLY A 373 -11.81 14.63 -3.84
N GLN A 374 -12.66 14.38 -4.84
CA GLN A 374 -14.10 14.58 -4.71
C GLN A 374 -14.71 13.60 -3.70
N ALA A 375 -14.33 12.32 -3.74
CA ALA A 375 -14.78 11.32 -2.76
C ALA A 375 -14.33 11.70 -1.33
N MET A 376 -13.07 12.13 -1.16
CA MET A 376 -12.57 12.57 0.14
C MET A 376 -13.37 13.75 0.72
N LEU A 377 -13.69 14.76 -0.09
CA LEU A 377 -14.54 15.89 0.33
C LEU A 377 -15.93 15.40 0.74
N GLN A 378 -16.50 14.44 0.01
CA GLN A 378 -17.79 13.84 0.34
C GLN A 378 -17.72 13.09 1.66
N TYR A 379 -16.72 12.22 1.87
CA TYR A 379 -16.52 11.48 3.14
C TYR A 379 -16.33 12.43 4.31
N TYR A 380 -15.57 13.50 4.14
CA TYR A 380 -15.37 14.50 5.19
C TYR A 380 -16.65 15.26 5.57
N SER A 381 -17.65 15.29 4.70
CA SER A 381 -18.96 15.88 4.99
C SER A 381 -19.83 15.02 5.93
N LEU A 382 -19.49 13.74 6.08
CA LEU A 382 -20.23 12.76 6.89
C LEU A 382 -19.53 12.59 8.25
N GLU A 383 -20.11 13.20 9.30
CA GLU A 383 -19.50 13.16 10.65
C GLU A 383 -19.36 11.72 11.19
N GLU A 384 -20.28 10.84 10.79
CA GLU A 384 -20.27 9.41 11.15
C GLU A 384 -19.10 8.62 10.58
N LEU A 385 -18.44 9.12 9.53
CA LEU A 385 -17.25 8.50 8.97
C LEU A 385 -15.95 8.96 9.63
N LYS A 386 -16.01 9.94 10.53
CA LYS A 386 -14.80 10.44 11.19
C LYS A 386 -14.51 9.65 12.46
N GLY A 387 -13.36 9.02 12.47
CA GLY A 387 -12.86 8.22 13.58
C GLY A 387 -11.62 8.82 14.25
N PRO A 388 -11.09 8.15 15.28
CA PRO A 388 -9.87 8.59 15.95
C PRO A 388 -8.64 8.50 15.06
N TYR A 389 -8.68 7.67 14.01
CA TYR A 389 -7.57 7.39 13.10
C TYR A 389 -7.87 7.76 11.64
N GLY A 390 -8.61 8.82 11.43
CA GLY A 390 -9.04 9.25 10.11
C GLY A 390 -10.44 8.74 9.77
N PHE A 391 -10.71 8.43 8.51
CA PHE A 391 -11.98 7.88 8.13
C PHE A 391 -12.17 6.44 8.62
N LEU A 392 -13.38 6.14 9.10
CA LEU A 392 -13.77 4.77 9.46
C LEU A 392 -13.94 3.91 8.20
N GLN A 393 -13.52 2.67 8.32
CA GLN A 393 -13.63 1.64 7.28
C GLN A 393 -14.61 0.57 7.69
#